data_c501eff0f77bafde32e6300b47d7f127
#
_entry.id   c501eff0f77bafde32e6300b47d7f127
#
_cell.length_a   1.000
_cell.length_b   1.000
_cell.length_c   1.000
_cell.angle_alpha   90.00
_cell.angle_beta   90.00
_cell.angle_gamma   90.00
#
_symmetry.space_group_name_H-M   'P 1'
#
loop_
_entity.id
_entity.type
_entity.pdbx_description
1 polymer ?
#
loop_
_entity_poly.entity_id
_entity_poly.type
_entity_poly.pdbx_seq_one_letter_code
_entity_poly.pdbx_strand_id
1 'polypeptide(L)'
;FMVTFLILTQGPDWSNLAPGLPQGQNWWKGVFAIVAMAPWAFIGFDCIPQSAEEYNFNHKKSTRIMVLAISIAALLYIAVNTVTALGFQDGMSWEEMLVNLKSNNQIWATGYVVKMKLGIIGLTLLGIAMFCAVVSGMNAFYISTSRLMYAMAKEGSLPKWFEHLSPKYGTPTNAILFTMTMSLFAPWFGREILLW
;
A
#
# COMPACT_ATOMS: atom_id res chain seq x y z
N PHE A 1 -6.23 13.11 8.36
CA PHE A 1 -7.27 13.97 8.91
C PHE A 1 -6.80 15.43 9.11
N MET A 2 -5.70 15.71 9.83
CA MET A 2 -5.21 17.09 10.03
C MET A 2 -4.93 17.82 8.71
N VAL A 3 -4.18 17.23 7.80
CA VAL A 3 -3.86 17.83 6.49
C VAL A 3 -5.13 18.05 5.67
N THR A 4 -6.01 17.06 5.64
CA THR A 4 -7.30 17.16 4.94
C THR A 4 -8.13 18.30 5.50
N PHE A 5 -8.22 18.40 6.84
CA PHE A 5 -8.94 19.47 7.50
C PHE A 5 -8.36 20.84 7.17
N LEU A 6 -7.04 21.01 7.23
CA LEU A 6 -6.37 22.27 6.91
C LEU A 6 -6.56 22.67 5.45
N ILE A 7 -6.47 21.75 4.51
CA ILE A 7 -6.69 22.03 3.09
C ILE A 7 -8.14 22.47 2.86
N LEU A 8 -9.10 21.79 3.45
CA LEU A 8 -10.52 22.13 3.31
C LEU A 8 -10.89 23.45 3.98
N THR A 9 -10.23 23.83 5.07
CA THR A 9 -10.52 25.09 5.80
C THR A 9 -9.80 26.31 5.22
N GLN A 10 -8.67 26.13 4.54
CA GLN A 10 -7.88 27.20 3.92
C GLN A 10 -8.35 27.59 2.52
N GLY A 11 -9.45 27.02 2.03
CA GLY A 11 -9.97 27.22 0.69
C GLY A 11 -9.23 26.37 -0.34
N PRO A 12 -9.70 25.13 -0.60
CA PRO A 12 -9.09 24.25 -1.60
C PRO A 12 -9.26 24.86 -2.99
N ASP A 13 -8.19 24.87 -3.74
CA ASP A 13 -8.26 25.28 -5.15
C ASP A 13 -8.71 24.09 -6.00
N TRP A 14 -9.99 24.07 -6.31
CA TRP A 14 -10.60 23.03 -7.14
C TRP A 14 -10.11 23.05 -8.60
N SER A 15 -9.52 24.14 -9.05
CA SER A 15 -8.94 24.23 -10.38
C SER A 15 -7.74 23.32 -10.54
N ASN A 16 -7.06 22.98 -9.45
CA ASN A 16 -5.93 22.04 -9.44
C ASN A 16 -6.30 20.60 -9.80
N LEU A 17 -7.61 20.26 -9.83
CA LEU A 17 -8.07 18.97 -10.33
C LEU A 17 -8.21 18.93 -11.86
N ALA A 18 -8.06 20.05 -12.54
CA ALA A 18 -8.05 20.14 -13.99
C ALA A 18 -6.61 20.38 -14.50
N PRO A 19 -6.22 19.81 -15.65
CA PRO A 19 -6.95 18.82 -16.45
C PRO A 19 -6.90 17.43 -15.81
N GLY A 20 -7.99 16.67 -15.89
CA GLY A 20 -8.08 15.31 -15.36
C GLY A 20 -7.11 14.30 -16.02
N LEU A 21 -6.42 14.70 -17.09
CA LEU A 21 -5.42 13.92 -17.81
C LEU A 21 -4.35 14.84 -18.37
N PRO A 22 -3.09 14.35 -18.51
CA PRO A 22 -2.04 15.07 -19.20
C PRO A 22 -2.45 15.50 -20.60
N GLN A 23 -2.07 16.72 -20.98
CA GLN A 23 -2.40 17.26 -22.31
C GLN A 23 -1.87 16.35 -23.42
N GLY A 24 -2.74 16.01 -24.36
CA GLY A 24 -2.40 15.16 -25.51
C GLY A 24 -2.51 13.66 -25.27
N GLN A 25 -2.89 13.21 -24.08
CA GLN A 25 -3.14 11.79 -23.83
C GLN A 25 -4.60 11.42 -24.06
N ASN A 26 -4.80 10.22 -24.62
CA ASN A 26 -6.14 9.66 -24.78
C ASN A 26 -6.65 9.16 -23.41
N TRP A 27 -7.86 9.55 -23.01
CA TRP A 27 -8.54 9.12 -21.79
C TRP A 27 -8.42 7.62 -21.55
N TRP A 28 -8.69 6.80 -22.55
CA TRP A 28 -8.64 5.35 -22.43
C TRP A 28 -7.24 4.82 -22.12
N LYS A 29 -6.19 5.42 -22.70
CA LYS A 29 -4.80 5.03 -22.37
C LYS A 29 -4.46 5.32 -20.91
N GLY A 30 -4.89 6.46 -20.38
CA GLY A 30 -4.69 6.81 -18.97
C GLY A 30 -5.42 5.84 -18.03
N VAL A 31 -6.69 5.56 -18.33
CA VAL A 31 -7.49 4.61 -17.54
C VAL A 31 -6.87 3.20 -17.57
N PHE A 32 -6.50 2.69 -18.74
CA PHE A 32 -5.88 1.36 -18.84
C PHE A 32 -4.52 1.30 -18.13
N ALA A 33 -3.72 2.36 -18.16
CA ALA A 33 -2.45 2.42 -17.42
C ALA A 33 -2.69 2.33 -15.91
N ILE A 34 -3.69 3.05 -15.37
CA ILE A 34 -4.04 2.98 -13.96
C ILE A 34 -4.58 1.59 -13.60
N VAL A 35 -5.48 1.02 -14.43
CA VAL A 35 -6.04 -0.32 -14.22
C VAL A 35 -4.95 -1.39 -14.23
N ALA A 36 -3.94 -1.27 -15.09
CA ALA A 36 -2.80 -2.20 -15.13
C ALA A 36 -1.95 -2.14 -13.84
N MET A 37 -1.86 -0.97 -13.20
CA MET A 37 -1.14 -0.80 -11.94
C MET A 37 -2.00 -1.09 -10.68
N ALA A 38 -3.33 -1.09 -10.82
CA ALA A 38 -4.26 -1.27 -9.71
C ALA A 38 -4.03 -2.56 -8.90
N PRO A 39 -3.72 -3.74 -9.49
CA PRO A 39 -3.47 -4.95 -8.72
C PRO A 39 -2.39 -4.78 -7.66
N TRP A 40 -1.34 -4.01 -7.96
CA TRP A 40 -0.27 -3.68 -7.01
C TRP A 40 -0.76 -2.88 -5.80
N ALA A 41 -1.70 -1.96 -6.02
CA ALA A 41 -2.23 -1.11 -4.96
C ALA A 41 -3.15 -1.87 -3.99
N PHE A 42 -3.69 -3.01 -4.40
CA PHE A 42 -4.64 -3.80 -3.62
C PHE A 42 -4.07 -5.14 -3.13
N ILE A 43 -2.76 -5.37 -3.27
CA ILE A 43 -2.09 -6.56 -2.71
C ILE A 43 -2.32 -6.62 -1.19
N GLY A 44 -2.65 -7.82 -0.68
CA GLY A 44 -2.79 -8.10 0.75
C GLY A 44 -4.22 -8.46 1.19
N PHE A 45 -5.25 -8.25 0.37
CA PHE A 45 -6.62 -8.71 0.71
C PHE A 45 -6.72 -10.24 0.79
N ASP A 46 -5.86 -10.94 0.08
CA ASP A 46 -5.70 -12.39 0.06
C ASP A 46 -5.15 -12.96 1.38
N CYS A 47 -4.53 -12.14 2.22
CA CYS A 47 -4.12 -12.53 3.57
C CYS A 47 -5.32 -12.91 4.46
N ILE A 48 -6.51 -12.36 4.17
CA ILE A 48 -7.73 -12.63 4.94
C ILE A 48 -8.14 -14.11 4.85
N PRO A 49 -8.33 -14.73 3.66
CA PRO A 49 -8.69 -16.15 3.59
C PRO A 49 -7.57 -17.08 4.06
N GLN A 50 -6.30 -16.70 3.92
CA GLN A 50 -5.16 -17.50 4.38
C GLN A 50 -5.09 -17.61 5.90
N SER A 51 -5.72 -16.70 6.63
CA SER A 51 -5.84 -16.72 8.08
C SER A 51 -7.19 -17.26 8.56
N ALA A 52 -8.00 -17.84 7.67
CA ALA A 52 -9.39 -18.23 7.96
C ALA A 52 -9.55 -19.29 9.06
N GLU A 53 -8.55 -20.15 9.26
CA GLU A 53 -8.57 -21.18 10.31
C GLU A 53 -8.55 -20.60 11.73
N GLU A 54 -8.08 -19.36 11.90
CA GLU A 54 -8.02 -18.69 13.21
C GLU A 54 -9.23 -17.80 13.49
N TYR A 55 -10.15 -17.67 12.52
CA TYR A 55 -11.31 -16.81 12.70
C TYR A 55 -12.38 -17.48 13.56
N ASN A 56 -12.76 -16.79 14.61
CA ASN A 56 -13.90 -17.19 15.46
C ASN A 56 -15.26 -16.71 14.87
N PHE A 57 -15.36 -16.57 13.54
CA PHE A 57 -16.59 -16.19 12.84
C PHE A 57 -16.81 -17.05 11.59
N ASN A 58 -18.06 -17.07 11.12
CA ASN A 58 -18.44 -17.87 9.96
C ASN A 58 -17.70 -17.41 8.69
N HIS A 59 -17.07 -18.36 7.98
CA HIS A 59 -16.30 -18.12 6.74
C HIS A 59 -17.09 -17.35 5.65
N LYS A 60 -18.41 -17.45 5.64
CA LYS A 60 -19.26 -16.64 4.74
C LYS A 60 -19.11 -15.13 4.95
N LYS A 61 -18.67 -14.68 6.13
CA LYS A 61 -18.38 -13.28 6.40
C LYS A 61 -17.04 -12.83 5.83
N SER A 62 -16.11 -13.73 5.56
CA SER A 62 -14.79 -13.44 5.02
C SER A 62 -14.88 -12.67 3.69
N THR A 63 -15.74 -13.10 2.76
CA THR A 63 -15.97 -12.41 1.49
C THR A 63 -16.46 -10.97 1.69
N ARG A 64 -17.37 -10.75 2.64
CA ARG A 64 -17.86 -9.39 2.94
C ARG A 64 -16.76 -8.50 3.51
N ILE A 65 -15.92 -9.07 4.38
CA ILE A 65 -14.77 -8.36 4.96
C ILE A 65 -13.77 -7.98 3.86
N MET A 66 -13.46 -8.90 2.94
CA MET A 66 -12.57 -8.60 1.80
C MET A 66 -13.13 -7.48 0.92
N VAL A 67 -14.40 -7.55 0.52
CA VAL A 67 -15.04 -6.51 -0.30
C VAL A 67 -15.03 -5.17 0.43
N LEU A 68 -15.33 -5.16 1.74
CA LEU A 68 -15.31 -3.95 2.55
C LEU A 68 -13.89 -3.36 2.65
N ALA A 69 -12.88 -4.21 2.88
CA ALA A 69 -11.50 -3.79 2.97
C ALA A 69 -11.01 -3.15 1.65
N ILE A 70 -11.29 -3.78 0.51
CA ILE A 70 -10.94 -3.24 -0.82
C ILE A 70 -11.67 -1.92 -1.08
N SER A 71 -12.97 -1.85 -0.73
CA SER A 71 -13.76 -0.62 -0.92
C SER A 71 -13.24 0.54 -0.07
N ILE A 72 -12.92 0.29 1.19
CA ILE A 72 -12.33 1.31 2.08
C ILE A 72 -10.95 1.74 1.57
N ALA A 73 -10.10 0.79 1.13
CA ALA A 73 -8.79 1.11 0.57
C ALA A 73 -8.93 1.99 -0.69
N ALA A 74 -9.85 1.65 -1.61
CA ALA A 74 -10.12 2.45 -2.80
C ALA A 74 -10.55 3.88 -2.45
N LEU A 75 -11.48 4.04 -1.50
CA LEU A 75 -11.92 5.35 -1.03
C LEU A 75 -10.77 6.15 -0.41
N LEU A 76 -9.92 5.50 0.39
CA LEU A 76 -8.74 6.15 0.98
C LEU A 76 -7.73 6.58 -0.10
N TYR A 77 -7.48 5.76 -1.11
CA TYR A 77 -6.59 6.13 -2.23
C TYR A 77 -7.13 7.35 -2.98
N ILE A 78 -8.42 7.36 -3.32
CA ILE A 78 -9.06 8.51 -3.96
C ILE A 78 -8.93 9.75 -3.06
N ALA A 79 -9.26 9.64 -1.77
CA ALA A 79 -9.19 10.75 -0.83
C ALA A 79 -7.78 11.32 -0.70
N VAL A 80 -6.75 10.46 -0.53
CA VAL A 80 -5.35 10.90 -0.38
C VAL A 80 -4.86 11.59 -1.65
N ASN A 81 -5.13 11.02 -2.82
CA ASN A 81 -4.70 11.64 -4.09
C ASN A 81 -5.40 12.97 -4.34
N THR A 82 -6.72 13.03 -4.09
CA THR A 82 -7.49 14.29 -4.23
C THR A 82 -6.98 15.36 -3.27
N VAL A 83 -6.79 15.02 -1.99
CA VAL A 83 -6.26 15.97 -0.99
C VAL A 83 -4.85 16.42 -1.35
N THR A 84 -4.00 15.53 -1.88
CA THR A 84 -2.65 15.89 -2.34
C THR A 84 -2.73 16.89 -3.49
N ALA A 85 -3.58 16.64 -4.49
CA ALA A 85 -3.78 17.55 -5.62
C ALA A 85 -4.32 18.92 -5.19
N LEU A 86 -5.31 18.95 -4.31
CA LEU A 86 -5.88 20.19 -3.76
C LEU A 86 -4.92 20.96 -2.84
N GLY A 87 -3.93 20.30 -2.31
CA GLY A 87 -2.94 20.89 -1.40
C GLY A 87 -1.82 21.66 -2.10
N PHE A 88 -1.71 21.57 -3.42
CA PHE A 88 -0.77 22.37 -4.18
C PHE A 88 -1.21 23.84 -4.17
N GLN A 89 -0.26 24.74 -3.95
CA GLN A 89 -0.49 26.18 -3.96
C GLN A 89 0.22 26.80 -5.17
N ASP A 90 -0.19 28.02 -5.49
CA ASP A 90 0.49 28.96 -6.39
C ASP A 90 0.23 28.81 -7.90
N GLY A 91 -1.00 28.45 -8.30
CA GLY A 91 -1.41 28.50 -9.70
C GLY A 91 -0.69 27.52 -10.63
N MET A 92 0.09 26.59 -10.05
CA MET A 92 0.66 25.47 -10.77
C MET A 92 -0.35 24.34 -10.87
N SER A 93 -0.51 23.79 -12.08
CA SER A 93 -1.27 22.57 -12.26
C SER A 93 -0.58 21.39 -11.54
N TRP A 94 -1.36 20.39 -11.12
CA TRP A 94 -0.80 19.17 -10.51
C TRP A 94 0.24 18.49 -11.43
N GLU A 95 0.10 18.62 -12.75
CA GLU A 95 1.00 18.08 -13.75
C GLU A 95 2.37 18.78 -13.71
N GLU A 96 2.39 20.11 -13.69
CA GLU A 96 3.62 20.90 -13.58
C GLU A 96 4.34 20.61 -12.27
N MET A 97 3.59 20.48 -11.19
CA MET A 97 4.16 20.16 -9.88
C MET A 97 4.81 18.77 -9.87
N LEU A 98 4.18 17.75 -10.45
CA LEU A 98 4.76 16.42 -10.55
C LEU A 98 6.03 16.41 -11.40
N VAL A 99 6.07 17.18 -12.48
CA VAL A 99 7.28 17.36 -13.33
C VAL A 99 8.39 18.01 -12.51
N ASN A 100 8.09 19.07 -11.77
CA ASN A 100 9.06 19.76 -10.91
C ASN A 100 9.58 18.85 -9.78
N LEU A 101 8.71 18.09 -9.12
CA LEU A 101 9.12 17.14 -8.09
C LEU A 101 10.04 16.05 -8.67
N LYS A 102 9.75 15.57 -9.86
CA LYS A 102 10.55 14.56 -10.55
C LYS A 102 11.92 15.13 -10.97
N SER A 103 11.96 16.34 -11.50
CA SER A 103 13.22 17.00 -11.89
C SER A 103 14.14 17.27 -10.69
N ASN A 104 13.55 17.55 -9.52
CA ASN A 104 14.28 17.79 -8.27
C ASN A 104 14.55 16.50 -7.45
N ASN A 105 14.35 15.33 -8.03
CA ASN A 105 14.48 14.04 -7.34
C ASN A 105 13.57 13.88 -6.09
N GLN A 106 12.52 14.67 -5.98
CA GLN A 106 11.53 14.64 -4.89
C GLN A 106 10.30 13.89 -5.37
N ILE A 107 10.34 12.56 -5.35
CA ILE A 107 9.28 11.71 -5.92
C ILE A 107 8.02 11.65 -5.05
N TRP A 108 8.06 12.19 -3.84
CA TRP A 108 6.98 12.04 -2.86
C TRP A 108 6.07 13.28 -2.79
N ALA A 109 5.08 13.36 -3.67
CA ALA A 109 4.15 14.48 -3.76
C ALA A 109 3.37 14.75 -2.46
N THR A 110 2.82 13.71 -1.83
CA THR A 110 2.08 13.84 -0.56
C THR A 110 2.97 14.37 0.56
N GLY A 111 4.21 13.89 0.67
CA GLY A 111 5.18 14.39 1.65
C GLY A 111 5.53 15.86 1.42
N TYR A 112 5.62 16.30 0.17
CA TYR A 112 5.85 17.69 -0.18
C TYR A 112 4.70 18.59 0.29
N VAL A 113 3.45 18.23 -0.01
CA VAL A 113 2.26 18.97 0.42
C VAL A 113 2.15 19.04 1.94
N VAL A 114 2.40 17.92 2.64
CA VAL A 114 2.41 17.89 4.10
C VAL A 114 3.48 18.80 4.68
N LYS A 115 4.69 18.81 4.10
CA LYS A 115 5.78 19.69 4.51
C LYS A 115 5.43 21.16 4.30
N MET A 116 4.78 21.50 3.19
CA MET A 116 4.35 22.87 2.92
C MET A 116 3.29 23.36 3.92
N LYS A 117 2.31 22.51 4.26
CA LYS A 117 1.17 22.90 5.12
C LYS A 117 1.46 22.80 6.61
N LEU A 118 2.24 21.81 7.04
CA LEU A 118 2.50 21.49 8.46
C LEU A 118 3.99 21.59 8.83
N GLY A 119 4.85 21.96 7.88
CA GLY A 119 6.29 22.05 8.12
C GLY A 119 6.92 20.69 8.40
N ILE A 120 8.08 20.74 9.05
CA ILE A 120 8.88 19.55 9.37
C ILE A 120 8.16 18.61 10.34
N ILE A 121 7.36 19.13 11.26
CA ILE A 121 6.61 18.34 12.24
C ILE A 121 5.58 17.45 11.53
N GLY A 122 4.84 18.00 10.58
CA GLY A 122 3.90 17.23 9.76
C GLY A 122 4.58 16.13 8.97
N LEU A 123 5.74 16.44 8.37
CA LEU A 123 6.53 15.48 7.60
C LEU A 123 7.05 14.33 8.47
N THR A 124 7.54 14.62 9.68
CA THR A 124 8.01 13.57 10.62
C THR A 124 6.88 12.68 11.09
N LEU A 125 5.72 13.24 11.42
CA LEU A 125 4.53 12.47 11.80
C LEU A 125 4.06 11.55 10.66
N LEU A 126 4.06 12.06 9.43
CA LEU A 126 3.72 11.27 8.25
C LEU A 126 4.74 10.14 8.04
N GLY A 127 6.03 10.42 8.22
CA GLY A 127 7.10 9.40 8.14
C GLY A 127 6.92 8.28 9.17
N ILE A 128 6.61 8.63 10.42
CA ILE A 128 6.32 7.65 11.48
C ILE A 128 5.09 6.83 11.12
N ALA A 129 4.01 7.46 10.65
CA ALA A 129 2.80 6.77 10.24
C ALA A 129 3.06 5.77 9.09
N MET A 130 3.85 6.18 8.10
CA MET A 130 4.26 5.28 7.01
C MET A 130 5.11 4.12 7.50
N PHE A 131 6.08 4.38 8.38
CA PHE A 131 6.89 3.32 8.97
C PHE A 131 6.03 2.30 9.71
N CYS A 132 5.10 2.74 10.55
CA CYS A 132 4.16 1.86 11.25
C CYS A 132 3.28 1.06 10.27
N ALA A 133 2.81 1.69 9.20
CA ALA A 133 2.01 1.02 8.18
C ALA A 133 2.80 -0.08 7.46
N VAL A 134 4.05 0.20 7.07
CA VAL A 134 4.93 -0.78 6.42
C VAL A 134 5.22 -1.96 7.35
N VAL A 135 5.59 -1.71 8.62
CA VAL A 135 5.84 -2.78 9.60
C VAL A 135 4.60 -3.64 9.82
N SER A 136 3.42 -3.02 9.94
CA SER A 136 2.15 -3.74 10.08
C SER A 136 1.84 -4.60 8.86
N GLY A 137 2.03 -4.06 7.65
CA GLY A 137 1.84 -4.80 6.40
C GLY A 137 2.81 -5.98 6.27
N MET A 138 4.09 -5.78 6.56
CA MET A 138 5.09 -6.85 6.55
C MET A 138 4.71 -7.98 7.52
N ASN A 139 4.25 -7.64 8.72
CA ASN A 139 3.81 -8.64 9.69
C ASN A 139 2.64 -9.47 9.16
N ALA A 140 1.64 -8.84 8.53
CA ALA A 140 0.51 -9.52 7.92
C ALA A 140 0.97 -10.49 6.81
N PHE A 141 1.91 -10.08 5.96
CA PHE A 141 2.47 -10.95 4.92
C PHE A 141 3.26 -12.13 5.48
N TYR A 142 4.07 -11.93 6.52
CA TYR A 142 4.78 -13.04 7.16
C TYR A 142 3.83 -14.08 7.75
N ILE A 143 2.78 -13.64 8.43
CA ILE A 143 1.76 -14.53 8.99
C ILE A 143 1.07 -15.32 7.87
N SER A 144 0.62 -14.65 6.85
CA SER A 144 -0.12 -15.24 5.74
C SER A 144 0.74 -16.23 4.93
N THR A 145 1.93 -15.81 4.49
CA THR A 145 2.84 -16.64 3.69
C THR A 145 3.29 -17.88 4.47
N SER A 146 3.63 -17.73 5.75
CA SER A 146 4.08 -18.87 6.56
C SER A 146 2.99 -19.93 6.75
N ARG A 147 1.73 -19.53 6.86
CA ARG A 147 0.57 -20.44 6.95
C ARG A 147 0.29 -21.12 5.63
N LEU A 148 0.37 -20.38 4.54
CA LEU A 148 0.23 -20.95 3.20
C LEU A 148 1.30 -22.03 2.96
N MET A 149 2.56 -21.74 3.30
CA MET A 149 3.66 -22.72 3.17
C MET A 149 3.44 -23.95 4.06
N TYR A 150 2.94 -23.76 5.28
CA TYR A 150 2.57 -24.86 6.17
C TYR A 150 1.47 -25.75 5.55
N ALA A 151 0.40 -25.14 5.05
CA ALA A 151 -0.70 -25.88 4.41
C ALA A 151 -0.20 -26.65 3.19
N MET A 152 0.61 -26.03 2.32
CA MET A 152 1.21 -26.69 1.15
C MET A 152 2.15 -27.85 1.54
N ALA A 153 2.89 -27.72 2.64
CA ALA A 153 3.73 -28.80 3.15
C ALA A 153 2.91 -29.98 3.65
N LYS A 154 1.80 -29.69 4.34
CA LYS A 154 0.85 -30.72 4.83
C LYS A 154 0.17 -31.48 3.69
N GLU A 155 -0.06 -30.82 2.56
CA GLU A 155 -0.59 -31.45 1.35
C GLU A 155 0.48 -32.18 0.51
N GLY A 156 1.75 -32.10 0.92
CA GLY A 156 2.85 -32.75 0.23
C GLY A 156 3.43 -31.96 -0.96
N SER A 157 2.95 -30.71 -1.19
CA SER A 157 3.44 -29.82 -2.26
C SER A 157 4.78 -29.17 -1.91
N LEU A 158 5.12 -29.06 -0.62
CA LEU A 158 6.39 -28.54 -0.11
C LEU A 158 7.07 -29.57 0.79
N PRO A 159 8.41 -29.44 1.01
CA PRO A 159 9.15 -30.31 1.92
C PRO A 159 8.54 -30.29 3.33
N LYS A 160 8.50 -31.45 3.99
CA LYS A 160 7.98 -31.63 5.37
C LYS A 160 8.64 -30.72 6.42
N TRP A 161 9.80 -30.18 6.10
CA TRP A 161 10.49 -29.22 6.96
C TRP A 161 9.63 -27.99 7.28
N PHE A 162 8.75 -27.56 6.37
CA PHE A 162 7.83 -26.45 6.56
C PHE A 162 6.60 -26.78 7.42
N GLU A 163 6.35 -28.07 7.67
CA GLU A 163 5.26 -28.58 8.51
C GLU A 163 5.55 -28.42 10.03
N HIS A 164 6.79 -28.07 10.38
CA HIS A 164 7.20 -27.97 11.78
C HIS A 164 6.54 -26.77 12.47
N LEU A 165 5.73 -27.08 13.50
CA LEU A 165 5.11 -26.08 14.37
C LEU A 165 5.90 -25.92 15.66
N SER A 166 6.05 -24.69 16.14
CA SER A 166 6.62 -24.41 17.46
C SER A 166 5.77 -25.02 18.57
N PRO A 167 6.37 -25.84 19.48
CA PRO A 167 5.61 -26.46 20.57
C PRO A 167 4.95 -25.46 21.52
N LYS A 168 5.52 -24.25 21.64
CA LYS A 168 5.06 -23.21 22.56
C LYS A 168 3.95 -22.33 21.98
N TYR A 169 4.03 -22.02 20.67
CA TYR A 169 3.17 -21.01 20.04
C TYR A 169 2.28 -21.59 18.93
N GLY A 170 2.47 -22.84 18.52
CA GLY A 170 1.73 -23.43 17.41
C GLY A 170 1.97 -22.76 16.06
N THR A 171 3.07 -21.99 15.93
CA THR A 171 3.39 -21.24 14.71
C THR A 171 4.38 -21.99 13.83
N PRO A 172 4.30 -21.90 12.49
CA PRO A 172 5.22 -22.57 11.55
C PRO A 172 6.56 -21.83 11.48
N THR A 173 7.42 -22.05 12.48
CA THR A 173 8.70 -21.32 12.66
C THR A 173 9.64 -21.45 11.47
N ASN A 174 9.73 -22.63 10.86
CA ASN A 174 10.61 -22.85 9.71
C ASN A 174 10.16 -22.08 8.48
N ALA A 175 8.84 -21.98 8.25
CA ALA A 175 8.28 -21.18 7.18
C ALA A 175 8.52 -19.69 7.41
N ILE A 176 8.36 -19.20 8.64
CA ILE A 176 8.64 -17.82 9.02
C ILE A 176 10.12 -17.48 8.79
N LEU A 177 11.04 -18.32 9.28
CA LEU A 177 12.48 -18.12 9.12
C LEU A 177 12.89 -18.10 7.65
N PHE A 178 12.35 -19.01 6.84
CA PHE A 178 12.59 -19.03 5.41
C PHE A 178 12.12 -17.75 4.73
N THR A 179 10.89 -17.32 5.01
CA THR A 179 10.32 -16.07 4.44
C THR A 179 11.13 -14.84 4.86
N MET A 180 11.53 -14.77 6.13
CA MET A 180 12.40 -13.69 6.62
C MET A 180 13.75 -13.66 5.90
N THR A 181 14.38 -14.83 5.75
CA THR A 181 15.67 -14.93 5.06
C THR A 181 15.57 -14.49 3.61
N MET A 182 14.53 -14.94 2.89
CA MET A 182 14.29 -14.51 1.51
C MET A 182 14.03 -13.01 1.43
N SER A 183 13.26 -12.44 2.35
CA SER A 183 12.98 -11.01 2.40
C SER A 183 14.23 -10.16 2.66
N LEU A 184 15.20 -10.66 3.41
CA LEU A 184 16.48 -9.97 3.64
C LEU A 184 17.33 -9.89 2.36
N PHE A 185 17.26 -10.91 1.50
CA PHE A 185 17.99 -10.89 0.22
C PHE A 185 17.27 -10.09 -0.87
N ALA A 186 15.96 -9.94 -0.79
CA ALA A 186 15.15 -9.26 -1.81
C ALA A 186 15.69 -7.87 -2.24
N PRO A 187 16.13 -6.97 -1.34
CA PRO A 187 16.65 -5.65 -1.74
C PRO A 187 17.88 -5.68 -2.64
N TRP A 188 18.69 -6.76 -2.57
CA TRP A 188 19.88 -6.90 -3.44
C TRP A 188 19.53 -7.24 -4.89
N PHE A 189 18.36 -7.79 -5.14
CA PHE A 189 17.92 -8.08 -6.52
C PHE A 189 17.52 -6.83 -7.30
N GLY A 190 17.42 -5.69 -6.63
CA GLY A 190 17.04 -4.43 -7.22
C GLY A 190 15.54 -4.33 -7.51
N ARG A 191 15.08 -3.09 -7.54
CA ARG A 191 13.67 -2.77 -7.77
C ARG A 191 13.14 -3.31 -9.10
N GLU A 192 13.97 -3.30 -10.14
CA GLU A 192 13.61 -3.73 -11.49
C GLU A 192 13.21 -5.21 -11.55
N ILE A 193 13.94 -6.07 -10.82
CA ILE A 193 13.69 -7.52 -10.81
C ILE A 193 12.47 -7.86 -9.93
N LEU A 194 12.22 -7.09 -8.88
CA LEU A 194 11.10 -7.33 -7.95
C LEU A 194 9.75 -6.89 -8.51
N LEU A 195 9.73 -6.08 -9.58
CA LEU A 195 8.52 -5.55 -10.21
C LEU A 195 8.07 -6.36 -11.43
N TRP A 196 8.86 -7.37 -11.86
CA TRP A 196 8.54 -8.31 -12.94
C TRP A 196 8.31 -9.71 -12.38
#